data_d0de6b8e3d162cd4035f39d055681591
#
_entry.id   d0de6b8e3d162cd4035f39d055681591
#
_cell.length_a   1.000
_cell.length_b   1.000
_cell.length_c   1.000
_cell.angle_alpha   90.00
_cell.angle_beta   90.00
_cell.angle_gamma   90.00
#
_symmetry.space_group_name_H-M   'P 1'
#
loop_
_entity.id
_entity.type
_entity.pdbx_description
1 polymer ?
#
loop_
_entity_poly.entity_id
_entity_poly.type
_entity_poly.pdbx_seq_one_letter_code
_entity_poly.pdbx_strand_id
1 'polypeptide(L)'
;MMDVHLFGFTARISPVMYDESAFLSLSKMITGCSYGVIYNKNTWWNEEIRLKEDFWISCYIKYKERKILTDLRYNFEQKSTFVNAGGLASIRNQEEERKSILFIKKNFGDSIQLKSATNNGKDKTKQLVQYNISCKFKF
;
A
#
# COMPACT_ATOMS: atom_id res chain seq x y z
N MET A 1 7.31 -18.52 -17.46
CA MET A 1 6.35 -17.39 -17.30
C MET A 1 6.17 -17.17 -15.80
N MET A 2 6.30 -15.94 -15.31
CA MET A 2 6.02 -15.65 -13.89
C MET A 2 4.51 -15.66 -13.70
N ASP A 3 4.01 -16.55 -12.85
CA ASP A 3 2.60 -16.60 -12.45
C ASP A 3 2.38 -15.58 -11.34
N VAL A 4 2.10 -14.34 -11.70
CA VAL A 4 1.90 -13.19 -10.81
C VAL A 4 0.55 -12.56 -11.10
N HIS A 5 -0.26 -12.40 -10.05
CA HIS A 5 -1.63 -11.89 -10.20
C HIS A 5 -1.81 -10.45 -9.70
N LEU A 6 -0.85 -9.91 -8.96
CA LEU A 6 -0.81 -8.50 -8.58
C LEU A 6 0.52 -7.89 -9.02
N PHE A 7 0.44 -6.83 -9.79
CA PHE A 7 1.61 -6.10 -10.28
C PHE A 7 1.38 -4.60 -10.24
N GLY A 8 2.44 -3.84 -10.12
CA GLY A 8 2.35 -2.38 -10.06
C GLY A 8 3.70 -1.70 -10.00
N PHE A 9 3.66 -0.48 -9.52
CA PHE A 9 4.81 0.40 -9.50
C PHE A 9 5.11 0.87 -8.08
N THR A 10 6.30 1.42 -7.87
CA THR A 10 6.63 1.98 -6.56
C THR A 10 5.85 3.27 -6.31
N ALA A 11 5.37 3.47 -5.09
CA ALA A 11 4.69 4.69 -4.70
C ALA A 11 5.64 5.89 -4.54
N ARG A 12 6.94 5.63 -4.40
CA ARG A 12 7.98 6.67 -4.30
C ARG A 12 9.26 6.16 -4.92
N ILE A 13 9.82 6.94 -5.84
CA ILE A 13 11.21 6.77 -6.26
C ILE A 13 12.08 7.40 -5.19
N SER A 14 12.92 6.57 -4.57
CA SER A 14 14.05 7.06 -3.81
C SER A 14 15.31 6.80 -4.65
N PRO A 15 16.08 7.82 -5.03
CA PRO A 15 17.33 7.61 -5.76
C PRO A 15 18.29 6.64 -5.05
N VAL A 16 18.22 6.59 -3.71
CA VAL A 16 19.03 5.69 -2.87
C VAL A 16 18.56 4.23 -2.99
N MET A 17 17.33 3.98 -3.42
CA MET A 17 16.76 2.64 -3.55
C MET A 17 16.72 2.15 -5.01
N TYR A 18 17.17 2.99 -5.94
CA TYR A 18 17.26 2.61 -7.34
C TYR A 18 18.51 1.76 -7.55
N ASP A 19 18.28 0.55 -8.01
CA ASP A 19 19.33 -0.39 -8.38
C ASP A 19 19.06 -0.85 -9.83
N GLU A 20 19.94 -0.47 -10.74
CA GLU A 20 19.80 -0.84 -12.15
C GLU A 20 19.82 -2.35 -12.37
N SER A 21 20.48 -3.08 -11.49
CA SER A 21 20.56 -4.55 -11.55
C SER A 21 19.32 -5.24 -10.99
N ALA A 22 18.52 -4.54 -10.17
CA ALA A 22 17.36 -5.10 -9.47
C ALA A 22 16.11 -4.22 -9.60
N PHE A 23 15.73 -3.90 -10.82
CA PHE A 23 14.58 -3.03 -11.12
C PHE A 23 13.20 -3.67 -10.89
N LEU A 24 13.14 -4.97 -10.71
CA LEU A 24 11.92 -5.70 -10.37
C LEU A 24 12.00 -6.29 -8.97
N SER A 25 10.90 -6.23 -8.24
CA SER A 25 10.78 -6.86 -6.93
C SER A 25 9.57 -7.77 -6.87
N LEU A 26 9.73 -8.97 -6.32
CA LEU A 26 8.63 -9.89 -6.02
C LEU A 26 8.13 -9.78 -4.57
N SER A 27 8.76 -8.95 -3.76
CA SER A 27 8.51 -8.86 -2.33
C SER A 27 7.93 -7.52 -1.87
N LYS A 28 8.10 -6.44 -2.63
CA LYS A 28 7.56 -5.13 -2.23
C LYS A 28 6.06 -5.09 -2.35
N MET A 29 5.45 -4.43 -1.37
CA MET A 29 4.01 -4.14 -1.43
C MET A 29 3.75 -3.06 -2.48
N ILE A 30 2.64 -3.20 -3.17
CA ILE A 30 2.08 -2.17 -4.01
C ILE A 30 1.20 -1.29 -3.13
N THR A 31 1.46 -0.01 -3.15
CA THR A 31 0.70 1.01 -2.43
C THR A 31 0.48 2.19 -3.35
N GLY A 32 -0.74 2.69 -3.39
CA GLY A 32 -1.08 3.86 -4.19
C GLY A 32 -2.01 3.55 -5.35
N CYS A 33 -2.03 4.44 -6.32
CA CYS A 33 -3.10 4.56 -7.31
C CYS A 33 -2.87 3.78 -8.61
N SER A 34 -1.74 3.08 -8.75
CA SER A 34 -1.42 2.44 -10.04
C SER A 34 -0.95 1.00 -9.85
N TYR A 35 -1.87 0.10 -10.08
CA TYR A 35 -1.60 -1.34 -10.09
C TYR A 35 -2.58 -2.07 -11.01
N GLY A 36 -2.19 -3.24 -11.44
CA GLY A 36 -3.03 -4.16 -12.20
C GLY A 36 -3.21 -5.47 -11.44
N VAL A 37 -4.37 -6.07 -11.63
CA VAL A 37 -4.73 -7.36 -11.05
C VAL A 37 -5.17 -8.30 -12.16
N ILE A 38 -4.55 -9.47 -12.21
CA ILE A 38 -5.03 -10.58 -13.02
C ILE A 38 -5.96 -11.40 -12.13
N TYR A 39 -7.23 -11.42 -12.47
CA TYR A 39 -8.24 -12.11 -11.67
C TYR A 39 -7.94 -13.60 -11.54
N ASN A 40 -8.02 -14.09 -10.33
CA ASN A 40 -8.06 -15.52 -10.00
C ASN A 40 -8.86 -15.74 -8.72
N LYS A 41 -8.98 -16.99 -8.25
CA LYS A 41 -9.71 -17.35 -7.03
C LYS A 41 -9.18 -16.67 -5.75
N ASN A 42 -7.95 -16.17 -5.77
CA ASN A 42 -7.34 -15.47 -4.65
C ASN A 42 -7.47 -13.93 -4.78
N THR A 43 -8.13 -13.44 -5.82
CA THR A 43 -8.35 -12.00 -6.00
C THR A 43 -9.62 -11.61 -5.28
N TRP A 44 -9.47 -11.01 -4.09
CA TRP A 44 -10.62 -10.66 -3.26
C TRP A 44 -10.37 -9.38 -2.47
N TRP A 45 -11.34 -8.47 -2.52
CA TRP A 45 -11.39 -7.27 -1.69
C TRP A 45 -12.46 -7.43 -0.62
N ASN A 46 -12.10 -7.04 0.61
CA ASN A 46 -13.04 -7.06 1.71
C ASN A 46 -13.86 -5.77 1.73
N GLU A 47 -15.18 -5.89 1.74
CA GLU A 47 -16.12 -4.76 1.73
C GLU A 47 -16.10 -3.94 3.03
N GLU A 48 -15.61 -4.50 4.13
CA GLU A 48 -15.44 -3.79 5.40
C GLU A 48 -14.31 -2.74 5.36
N ILE A 49 -13.41 -2.82 4.37
CA ILE A 49 -12.30 -1.90 4.25
C ILE A 49 -12.66 -0.75 3.29
N ARG A 50 -12.84 0.44 3.84
CA ARG A 50 -13.22 1.61 3.06
C ARG A 50 -12.03 2.41 2.51
N LEU A 51 -10.91 2.33 3.22
CA LEU A 51 -9.67 2.98 2.85
C LEU A 51 -8.53 1.97 2.92
N LYS A 52 -7.42 2.19 2.19
CA LYS A 52 -6.29 1.25 2.16
C LYS A 52 -6.59 -0.08 1.46
N GLU A 53 -7.44 -0.05 0.46
CA GLU A 53 -7.76 -1.20 -0.39
C GLU A 53 -6.51 -1.75 -1.11
N ASP A 54 -5.58 -0.87 -1.49
CA ASP A 54 -4.28 -1.20 -2.05
C ASP A 54 -3.41 -2.00 -1.06
N PHE A 55 -3.41 -1.60 0.20
CA PHE A 55 -2.73 -2.37 1.26
C PHE A 55 -3.40 -3.71 1.51
N TRP A 56 -4.74 -3.73 1.52
CA TRP A 56 -5.48 -4.97 1.72
C TRP A 56 -5.14 -6.00 0.65
N ILE A 57 -5.31 -5.64 -0.64
CA ILE A 57 -5.06 -6.58 -1.73
C ILE A 57 -3.60 -7.03 -1.79
N SER A 58 -2.66 -6.13 -1.50
CA SER A 58 -1.23 -6.46 -1.42
C SER A 58 -0.95 -7.46 -0.30
N CYS A 59 -1.51 -7.25 0.89
CA CYS A 59 -1.37 -8.20 2.00
C CYS A 59 -2.00 -9.54 1.67
N TYR A 60 -3.21 -9.52 1.10
CA TYR A 60 -3.97 -10.73 0.81
C TYR A 60 -3.30 -11.60 -0.25
N ILE A 61 -2.91 -11.03 -1.39
CA ILE A 61 -2.19 -11.75 -2.44
C ILE A 61 -0.84 -12.24 -1.94
N LYS A 62 -0.12 -11.41 -1.19
CA LYS A 62 1.17 -11.82 -0.62
C LYS A 62 1.02 -12.95 0.39
N TYR A 63 -0.03 -12.97 1.17
CA TYR A 63 -0.35 -14.07 2.07
C TYR A 63 -0.67 -15.36 1.30
N LYS A 64 -1.45 -15.27 0.23
CA LYS A 64 -1.90 -16.43 -0.57
C LYS A 64 -0.84 -16.95 -1.54
N GLU A 65 -0.15 -16.06 -2.23
CA GLU A 65 0.68 -16.39 -3.39
C GLU A 65 2.17 -16.11 -3.17
N ARG A 66 2.52 -15.44 -2.07
CA ARG A 66 3.90 -15.13 -1.65
C ARG A 66 4.65 -14.16 -2.57
N LYS A 67 4.05 -13.69 -3.64
CA LYS A 67 4.70 -12.84 -4.64
C LYS A 67 3.78 -11.74 -5.13
N ILE A 68 4.36 -10.57 -5.37
CA ILE A 68 3.76 -9.40 -5.99
C ILE A 68 4.85 -8.80 -6.88
N LEU A 69 4.55 -8.52 -8.12
CA LEU A 69 5.53 -7.91 -9.02
C LEU A 69 5.47 -6.39 -8.92
N THR A 70 6.56 -5.78 -8.51
CA THR A 70 6.68 -4.32 -8.47
C THR A 70 7.83 -3.88 -9.38
N ASP A 71 7.52 -3.03 -10.36
CA ASP A 71 8.54 -2.34 -11.15
C ASP A 71 9.02 -1.12 -10.36
N LEU A 72 10.31 -1.06 -10.08
CA LEU A 72 10.92 -0.03 -9.25
C LEU A 72 11.44 1.16 -10.06
N ARG A 73 11.44 1.05 -11.41
CA ARG A 73 11.92 2.12 -12.29
C ARG A 73 10.91 3.26 -12.43
N TYR A 74 9.64 2.95 -12.25
CA TYR A 74 8.55 3.91 -12.44
C TYR A 74 7.79 4.14 -11.16
N ASN A 75 7.31 5.36 -10.99
CA ASN A 75 6.37 5.68 -9.94
C ASN A 75 5.21 6.53 -10.49
N PHE A 76 4.11 6.47 -9.78
CA PHE A 76 2.98 7.35 -10.00
C PHE A 76 2.73 8.16 -8.74
N GLU A 77 2.84 9.48 -8.87
CA GLU A 77 2.59 10.40 -7.76
C GLU A 77 1.17 10.95 -7.85
N GLN A 78 0.43 10.79 -6.79
CA GLN A 78 -0.87 11.44 -6.63
C GLN A 78 -0.68 12.75 -5.88
N LYS A 79 -0.69 13.87 -6.60
CA LYS A 79 -0.35 15.19 -6.05
C LYS A 79 -1.38 15.78 -5.08
N SER A 80 -2.62 15.30 -5.08
CA SER A 80 -3.72 15.99 -4.40
C SER A 80 -4.62 15.05 -3.60
N THR A 81 -4.08 14.01 -3.02
CA THR A 81 -4.84 12.95 -2.32
C THR A 81 -5.73 13.47 -1.18
N PHE A 82 -5.39 14.61 -0.57
CA PHE A 82 -6.09 15.14 0.61
C PHE A 82 -6.66 16.54 0.39
N VAL A 83 -6.52 17.12 -0.80
CA VAL A 83 -6.81 18.54 -1.03
C VAL A 83 -8.02 18.73 -1.94
N ASN A 84 -8.23 17.86 -2.91
CA ASN A 84 -9.30 18.01 -3.90
C ASN A 84 -10.59 17.30 -3.46
N ALA A 85 -11.72 17.92 -3.73
CA ALA A 85 -13.02 17.29 -3.62
C ALA A 85 -13.14 16.18 -4.67
N GLY A 86 -13.66 15.01 -4.29
CA GLY A 86 -13.89 13.86 -5.17
C GLY A 86 -13.30 12.55 -4.63
N GLY A 87 -13.62 11.46 -5.29
CA GLY A 87 -13.20 10.12 -4.89
C GLY A 87 -13.56 9.80 -3.44
N LEU A 88 -12.58 9.39 -2.66
CA LEU A 88 -12.74 9.03 -1.24
C LEU A 88 -12.69 10.23 -0.29
N ALA A 89 -12.65 11.48 -0.78
CA ALA A 89 -12.48 12.66 0.06
C ALA A 89 -13.61 12.81 1.10
N SER A 90 -14.83 12.44 0.76
CA SER A 90 -15.99 12.52 1.66
C SER A 90 -15.96 11.56 2.84
N ILE A 91 -15.26 10.43 2.70
CA ILE A 91 -15.16 9.41 3.75
C ILE A 91 -13.78 9.38 4.41
N ARG A 92 -12.78 10.05 3.81
CA ARG A 92 -11.41 10.02 4.30
C ARG A 92 -11.23 10.97 5.49
N ASN A 93 -11.06 10.37 6.65
CA ASN A 93 -10.71 11.07 7.89
C ASN A 93 -9.76 10.19 8.71
N GLN A 94 -9.21 10.74 9.81
CA GLN A 94 -8.25 10.02 10.65
C GLN A 94 -8.83 8.75 11.28
N GLU A 95 -10.09 8.77 11.61
CA GLU A 95 -10.74 7.64 12.25
C GLU A 95 -10.92 6.47 11.27
N GLU A 96 -11.39 6.73 10.05
CA GLU A 96 -11.54 5.71 9.01
C GLU A 96 -10.17 5.17 8.54
N GLU A 97 -9.14 6.03 8.46
CA GLU A 97 -7.77 5.59 8.21
C GLU A 97 -7.30 4.63 9.31
N ARG A 98 -7.51 4.99 10.57
CA ARG A 98 -7.16 4.15 11.72
C ARG A 98 -7.94 2.83 11.74
N LYS A 99 -9.25 2.86 11.50
CA LYS A 99 -10.09 1.66 11.44
C LYS A 99 -9.58 0.69 10.38
N SER A 100 -9.33 1.19 9.18
CA SER A 100 -8.81 0.36 8.07
C SER A 100 -7.46 -0.27 8.40
N ILE A 101 -6.57 0.48 9.03
CA ILE A 101 -5.25 -0.02 9.45
C ILE A 101 -5.39 -1.11 10.54
N LEU A 102 -6.21 -0.88 11.54
CA LEU A 102 -6.45 -1.84 12.60
C LEU A 102 -7.14 -3.10 12.08
N PHE A 103 -8.01 -2.95 11.10
CA PHE A 103 -8.63 -4.08 10.42
C PHE A 103 -7.60 -4.93 9.67
N ILE A 104 -6.68 -4.31 8.93
CA ILE A 104 -5.57 -5.01 8.28
C ILE A 104 -4.69 -5.71 9.33
N LYS A 105 -4.33 -5.02 10.43
CA LYS A 105 -3.56 -5.63 11.53
C LYS A 105 -4.27 -6.82 12.15
N LYS A 106 -5.58 -6.73 12.38
CA LYS A 106 -6.39 -7.83 12.92
C LYS A 106 -6.35 -9.07 12.03
N ASN A 107 -6.41 -8.89 10.71
CA ASN A 107 -6.45 -9.99 9.75
C ASN A 107 -5.08 -10.63 9.47
N PHE A 108 -4.01 -9.85 9.49
CA PHE A 108 -2.67 -10.31 9.13
C PHE A 108 -1.69 -10.37 10.31
N GLY A 109 -2.15 -10.06 11.51
CA GLY A 109 -1.39 -10.27 12.75
C GLY A 109 -0.04 -9.57 12.77
N ASP A 110 0.98 -10.30 13.20
CA ASP A 110 2.35 -9.77 13.37
C ASP A 110 3.10 -9.51 12.06
N SER A 111 2.54 -9.95 10.93
CA SER A 111 3.03 -9.56 9.61
C SER A 111 2.88 -8.06 9.34
N ILE A 112 1.99 -7.38 10.07
CA ILE A 112 1.74 -5.96 9.97
C ILE A 112 2.40 -5.23 11.13
N GLN A 113 3.35 -4.35 10.81
CA GLN A 113 3.95 -3.45 11.79
C GLN A 113 3.37 -2.05 11.60
N LEU A 114 2.83 -1.51 12.69
CA LEU A 114 2.38 -0.12 12.73
C LEU A 114 3.60 0.77 13.01
N LYS A 115 3.83 1.74 12.15
CA LYS A 115 4.84 2.78 12.37
C LYS A 115 4.11 4.04 12.80
N SER A 116 4.50 4.63 13.93
CA SER A 116 4.11 5.99 14.24
C SER A 116 4.64 6.93 13.14
N ALA A 117 3.79 7.83 12.66
CA ALA A 117 4.26 8.88 11.78
C ALA A 117 5.23 9.76 12.59
N THR A 118 6.51 9.66 12.32
CA THR A 118 7.45 10.65 12.78
C THR A 118 7.14 11.95 12.03
N ASN A 119 6.65 12.94 12.77
CA ASN A 119 6.52 14.31 12.29
C ASN A 119 7.92 14.83 11.95
N ASN A 120 8.41 14.57 10.76
CA ASN A 120 9.52 15.34 10.22
C ASN A 120 8.97 16.71 9.85
N GLY A 121 8.98 17.58 10.87
CA GLY A 121 8.38 18.89 10.90
C GLY A 121 8.77 19.75 9.71
N LYS A 122 7.81 20.03 8.84
CA LYS A 122 7.77 21.25 8.03
C LYS A 122 6.35 21.74 7.68
N ASP A 123 5.31 21.01 8.08
CA ASP A 123 3.95 21.52 7.79
C ASP A 123 2.99 21.21 8.96
N LYS A 124 2.89 22.15 9.89
CA LYS A 124 2.01 22.05 11.07
C LYS A 124 0.51 22.13 10.72
N THR A 125 0.17 22.42 9.48
CA THR A 125 -1.22 22.56 9.02
C THR A 125 -1.79 21.26 8.42
N LYS A 126 -0.98 20.25 8.18
CA LYS A 126 -1.39 18.93 7.64
C LYS A 126 -1.14 17.83 8.66
N GLN A 127 -1.73 17.95 9.85
CA GLN A 127 -1.72 16.87 10.84
C GLN A 127 -2.72 15.76 10.51
N LEU A 128 -2.66 15.22 9.34
CA LEU A 128 -3.15 13.86 9.11
C LEU A 128 -2.03 12.93 9.58
N VAL A 129 -2.21 12.32 10.74
CA VAL A 129 -1.35 11.26 11.22
C VAL A 129 -1.47 10.11 10.23
N GLN A 130 -0.59 10.09 9.24
CA GLN A 130 -0.48 8.96 8.33
C GLN A 130 0.14 7.80 9.12
N TYR A 131 -0.68 6.87 9.53
CA TYR A 131 -0.18 5.61 10.02
C TYR A 131 0.47 4.88 8.85
N ASN A 132 1.80 4.81 8.86
CA ASN A 132 2.50 4.00 7.90
C ASN A 132 2.41 2.53 8.33
N ILE A 133 1.93 1.70 7.44
CA ILE A 133 1.95 0.26 7.61
C ILE A 133 3.20 -0.29 6.91
N SER A 134 3.96 -1.12 7.57
CA SER A 134 4.88 -2.01 6.87
C SER A 134 4.40 -3.44 7.03
N CYS A 135 4.35 -4.16 5.93
CA CYS A 135 4.02 -5.56 5.92
C CYS A 135 5.30 -6.38 5.78
N LYS A 136 5.60 -7.18 6.79
CA LYS A 136 6.71 -8.12 6.78
C LYS A 136 6.15 -9.53 6.93
N PHE A 137 5.80 -10.16 5.81
CA PHE A 137 5.59 -11.58 5.85
C PHE A 137 6.95 -12.27 5.97
N LYS A 138 7.16 -12.99 7.06
CA LYS A 138 8.24 -13.97 7.14
C LYS A 138 7.82 -15.19 6.33
N PHE A 139 8.62 -15.56 5.39
CA PHE A 139 8.47 -16.77 4.60
C PHE A 139 9.42 -17.82 5.12
#